data_dab9d9c623dc129fb43b29cdb5ea5652
#
_entry.id   dab9d9c623dc129fb43b29cdb5ea5652
#
_cell.length_a   1.000
_cell.length_b   1.000
_cell.length_c   1.000
_cell.angle_alpha   90.00
_cell.angle_beta   90.00
_cell.angle_gamma   90.00
#
_symmetry.space_group_name_H-M   'P 1'
#
loop_
_entity.id
_entity.type
_entity.pdbx_description
1 polymer ?
#
loop_
_entity_poly.entity_id
_entity_poly.type
_entity_poly.pdbx_seq_one_letter_code
_entity_poly.pdbx_strand_id
1 'polypeptide(L)'
;MKEKSADVIVVGAGIVGLAMAYHSAKKGKKVVVIERSQQAQGASIRNFGLIWPIGQPSGPLLDRALRSRSTWLEVAGEAGIWLHQNGSLQLAHHQDEWDVINEFYSTNSHEGFQIELVAADKAKQLSPGTKTAGLKGGLLSSTECTVDPREAISKLPGYLEKKYGVEMVFGTVVTSIEKDQVATADITWRGEKIFVCSGADFETLFPETFQQSGITKCKLQMMRTGVQPHAWKVGPSLCAGLTLLHYGAFKDCKSLPALQTRAQTDMPDLIKWGIHVLVSQNGNGELVLGDSHEYGLSLSPFDREEINQLIMSYLGTFFEAHDMAINERWHGVYPKLEGKTEFVARVSDHTTIVNGLSGAGMTLSFGLAEELTNIL
;
A
#
# COMPACT_ATOMS: atom_id res chain seq x y z
N MET A 1 -37.14 4.23 -11.21
CA MET A 1 -35.65 4.27 -11.24
C MET A 1 -35.18 4.05 -12.67
N LYS A 2 -34.15 4.73 -13.10
CA LYS A 2 -33.56 4.49 -14.43
C LYS A 2 -32.79 3.17 -14.38
N GLU A 3 -32.84 2.37 -15.45
CA GLU A 3 -32.03 1.15 -15.57
C GLU A 3 -30.86 1.39 -16.52
N LYS A 4 -29.69 0.89 -16.14
CA LYS A 4 -28.47 0.88 -16.96
C LYS A 4 -27.84 -0.50 -16.90
N SER A 5 -26.93 -0.80 -17.83
CA SER A 5 -26.21 -2.08 -17.84
C SER A 5 -24.73 -1.89 -18.17
N ALA A 6 -23.92 -2.76 -17.59
CA ALA A 6 -22.50 -2.93 -17.90
C ALA A 6 -22.17 -4.43 -17.82
N ASP A 7 -21.08 -4.88 -18.43
CA ASP A 7 -20.62 -6.26 -18.24
C ASP A 7 -20.04 -6.42 -16.83
N VAL A 8 -19.31 -5.40 -16.36
CA VAL A 8 -18.68 -5.40 -15.04
C VAL A 8 -19.04 -4.13 -14.27
N ILE A 9 -19.47 -4.30 -13.04
CA ILE A 9 -19.72 -3.21 -12.10
C ILE A 9 -18.70 -3.29 -10.97
N VAL A 10 -18.02 -2.18 -10.70
CA VAL A 10 -17.06 -2.06 -9.60
C VAL A 10 -17.58 -1.06 -8.58
N VAL A 11 -17.68 -1.48 -7.33
CA VAL A 11 -18.10 -0.61 -6.22
C VAL A 11 -16.86 -0.18 -5.44
N GLY A 12 -16.58 1.13 -5.49
CA GLY A 12 -15.41 1.77 -4.89
C GLY A 12 -14.30 2.10 -5.91
N ALA A 13 -13.85 3.36 -5.91
CA ALA A 13 -12.77 3.89 -6.77
C ALA A 13 -11.42 4.02 -6.04
N GLY A 14 -11.18 3.23 -4.99
CA GLY A 14 -9.85 3.03 -4.43
C GLY A 14 -8.98 2.20 -5.38
N ILE A 15 -7.67 2.04 -5.06
CA ILE A 15 -6.73 1.35 -5.95
C ILE A 15 -7.18 -0.08 -6.31
N VAL A 16 -7.83 -0.79 -5.39
CA VAL A 16 -8.35 -2.15 -5.65
C VAL A 16 -9.43 -2.10 -6.73
N GLY A 17 -10.42 -1.21 -6.58
CA GLY A 17 -11.50 -1.07 -7.57
C GLY A 17 -10.99 -0.56 -8.92
N LEU A 18 -10.09 0.42 -8.93
CA LEU A 18 -9.50 0.94 -10.17
C LEU A 18 -8.67 -0.14 -10.89
N ALA A 19 -7.96 -1.02 -10.15
CA ALA A 19 -7.25 -2.14 -10.73
C ALA A 19 -8.21 -3.18 -11.34
N MET A 20 -9.32 -3.49 -10.65
CA MET A 20 -10.38 -4.37 -11.19
C MET A 20 -11.00 -3.79 -12.46
N ALA A 21 -11.28 -2.47 -12.46
CA ALA A 21 -11.82 -1.78 -13.63
C ALA A 21 -10.82 -1.80 -14.80
N TYR A 22 -9.54 -1.53 -14.54
CA TYR A 22 -8.48 -1.54 -15.55
C TYR A 22 -8.40 -2.91 -16.25
N HIS A 23 -8.24 -3.99 -15.50
CA HIS A 23 -8.07 -5.31 -16.09
C HIS A 23 -9.35 -5.82 -16.78
N SER A 24 -10.52 -5.50 -16.25
CA SER A 24 -11.80 -5.81 -16.90
C SER A 24 -11.96 -5.07 -18.23
N ALA A 25 -11.68 -3.76 -18.23
CA ALA A 25 -11.79 -2.93 -19.43
C ALA A 25 -10.72 -3.26 -20.49
N LYS A 26 -9.49 -3.59 -20.06
CA LYS A 26 -8.41 -4.07 -20.96
C LYS A 26 -8.79 -5.36 -21.70
N LYS A 27 -9.73 -6.15 -21.17
CA LYS A 27 -10.33 -7.33 -21.81
C LYS A 27 -11.55 -7.01 -22.69
N GLY A 28 -11.82 -5.75 -22.93
CA GLY A 28 -12.92 -5.30 -23.79
C GLY A 28 -14.29 -5.33 -23.12
N LYS A 29 -14.36 -5.48 -21.78
CA LYS A 29 -15.63 -5.42 -21.05
C LYS A 29 -16.11 -3.99 -20.90
N LYS A 30 -17.43 -3.77 -20.99
CA LYS A 30 -18.06 -2.50 -20.61
C LYS A 30 -18.07 -2.40 -19.09
N VAL A 31 -17.35 -1.44 -18.53
CA VAL A 31 -17.17 -1.31 -17.09
C VAL A 31 -17.79 -0.02 -16.57
N VAL A 32 -18.45 -0.09 -15.42
CA VAL A 32 -18.82 1.06 -14.59
C VAL A 32 -18.18 0.95 -13.22
N VAL A 33 -17.65 2.08 -12.73
CA VAL A 33 -17.15 2.23 -11.36
C VAL A 33 -18.05 3.18 -10.61
N ILE A 34 -18.58 2.77 -9.46
CA ILE A 34 -19.47 3.58 -8.63
C ILE A 34 -18.75 3.89 -7.32
N GLU A 35 -18.52 5.17 -7.06
CA GLU A 35 -17.83 5.68 -5.88
C GLU A 35 -18.75 6.61 -5.07
N ARG A 36 -18.85 6.37 -3.75
CA ARG A 36 -19.71 7.16 -2.86
C ARG A 36 -19.30 8.62 -2.73
N SER A 37 -18.02 8.90 -2.78
CA SER A 37 -17.46 10.25 -2.65
C SER A 37 -17.23 10.89 -4.02
N GLN A 38 -17.00 12.21 -4.05
CA GLN A 38 -16.65 12.92 -5.29
C GLN A 38 -15.27 12.51 -5.84
N GLN A 39 -14.46 11.93 -4.98
CA GLN A 39 -13.20 11.23 -5.31
C GLN A 39 -12.90 10.24 -4.20
N ALA A 40 -12.10 9.20 -4.46
CA ALA A 40 -11.71 8.24 -3.44
C ALA A 40 -10.92 8.92 -2.30
N GLN A 41 -11.35 8.70 -1.05
CA GLN A 41 -10.78 9.34 0.14
C GLN A 41 -10.25 8.34 1.17
N GLY A 42 -10.26 7.05 0.84
CA GLY A 42 -9.81 5.98 1.74
C GLY A 42 -8.29 5.82 1.80
N ALA A 43 -7.85 4.63 2.21
CA ALA A 43 -6.43 4.28 2.37
C ALA A 43 -5.59 4.51 1.12
N SER A 44 -6.18 4.45 -0.06
CA SER A 44 -5.48 4.55 -1.35
C SER A 44 -4.79 5.91 -1.57
N ILE A 45 -5.20 6.97 -0.89
CA ILE A 45 -4.55 8.30 -0.94
C ILE A 45 -3.83 8.66 0.37
N ARG A 46 -3.82 7.77 1.36
CA ARG A 46 -3.32 8.03 2.72
C ARG A 46 -2.17 7.11 3.10
N ASN A 47 -1.33 6.77 2.11
CA ASN A 47 -0.20 5.86 2.25
C ASN A 47 1.08 6.51 1.70
N PHE A 48 2.21 5.79 1.74
CA PHE A 48 3.52 6.27 1.29
C PHE A 48 3.65 6.43 -0.24
N GLY A 49 2.72 5.86 -1.02
CA GLY A 49 2.88 5.75 -2.47
C GLY A 49 3.88 4.67 -2.90
N LEU A 50 4.24 3.75 -2.02
CA LEU A 50 5.24 2.73 -2.30
C LEU A 50 4.63 1.53 -3.03
N ILE A 51 5.23 1.18 -4.15
CA ILE A 51 5.08 -0.10 -4.84
C ILE A 51 6.27 -0.92 -4.37
N TRP A 52 6.04 -1.90 -3.48
CA TRP A 52 7.03 -2.46 -2.55
C TRP A 52 7.20 -3.98 -2.67
N PRO A 53 7.72 -4.51 -3.81
CA PRO A 53 7.91 -5.94 -4.01
C PRO A 53 8.81 -6.60 -2.96
N ILE A 54 9.85 -5.90 -2.47
CA ILE A 54 10.78 -6.42 -1.45
C ILE A 54 10.09 -6.84 -0.14
N GLY A 55 8.91 -6.31 0.15
CA GLY A 55 8.14 -6.68 1.34
C GLY A 55 7.38 -8.01 1.22
N GLN A 56 7.32 -8.59 0.02
CA GLN A 56 6.59 -9.83 -0.24
C GLN A 56 7.51 -11.04 -0.12
N PRO A 57 7.04 -12.16 0.47
CA PRO A 57 7.80 -13.40 0.44
C PRO A 57 8.04 -13.87 -1.00
N SER A 58 9.14 -14.58 -1.23
CA SER A 58 9.47 -15.18 -2.53
C SER A 58 8.35 -16.11 -3.04
N GLY A 59 8.28 -16.29 -4.36
CA GLY A 59 7.25 -17.10 -5.01
C GLY A 59 6.00 -16.29 -5.39
N PRO A 60 4.77 -16.86 -5.29
CA PRO A 60 3.57 -16.29 -5.92
C PRO A 60 3.23 -14.85 -5.53
N LEU A 61 3.53 -14.43 -4.30
CA LEU A 61 3.26 -13.06 -3.85
C LEU A 61 4.27 -12.06 -4.42
N LEU A 62 5.55 -12.42 -4.48
CA LEU A 62 6.55 -11.61 -5.17
C LEU A 62 6.24 -11.50 -6.66
N ASP A 63 5.87 -12.61 -7.32
CA ASP A 63 5.48 -12.62 -8.73
C ASP A 63 4.28 -11.70 -9.00
N ARG A 64 3.26 -11.76 -8.13
CA ARG A 64 2.10 -10.85 -8.19
C ARG A 64 2.52 -9.40 -8.05
N ALA A 65 3.40 -9.09 -7.09
CA ALA A 65 3.92 -7.74 -6.87
C ALA A 65 4.70 -7.21 -8.08
N LEU A 66 5.52 -8.06 -8.71
CA LEU A 66 6.29 -7.71 -9.90
C LEU A 66 5.38 -7.49 -11.13
N ARG A 67 4.34 -8.30 -11.34
CA ARG A 67 3.33 -8.06 -12.39
C ARG A 67 2.57 -6.76 -12.12
N SER A 68 2.17 -6.53 -10.87
CA SER A 68 1.53 -5.28 -10.47
C SER A 68 2.42 -4.07 -10.74
N ARG A 69 3.70 -4.16 -10.40
CA ARG A 69 4.71 -3.12 -10.71
C ARG A 69 4.79 -2.85 -12.21
N SER A 70 4.84 -3.89 -13.03
CA SER A 70 4.88 -3.74 -14.50
C SER A 70 3.65 -2.99 -15.01
N THR A 71 2.47 -3.30 -14.48
CA THR A 71 1.24 -2.56 -14.79
C THR A 71 1.30 -1.11 -14.31
N TRP A 72 1.85 -0.84 -13.12
CA TRP A 72 2.07 0.53 -12.65
C TRP A 72 2.95 1.34 -13.60
N LEU A 73 4.05 0.77 -14.11
CA LEU A 73 4.93 1.45 -15.06
C LEU A 73 4.21 1.79 -16.37
N GLU A 74 3.42 0.85 -16.92
CA GLU A 74 2.59 1.07 -18.11
C GLU A 74 1.58 2.21 -17.86
N VAL A 75 0.77 2.06 -16.82
CA VAL A 75 -0.33 2.98 -16.53
C VAL A 75 0.17 4.37 -16.15
N ALA A 76 1.22 4.47 -15.35
CA ALA A 76 1.77 5.76 -14.95
C ALA A 76 2.31 6.54 -16.15
N GLY A 77 3.03 5.86 -17.07
CA GLY A 77 3.53 6.47 -18.29
C GLY A 77 2.41 6.99 -19.19
N GLU A 78 1.34 6.23 -19.35
CA GLU A 78 0.22 6.60 -20.22
C GLU A 78 -0.73 7.64 -19.59
N ALA A 79 -0.95 7.56 -18.28
CA ALA A 79 -1.83 8.48 -17.55
C ALA A 79 -1.14 9.78 -17.15
N GLY A 80 0.16 9.91 -17.38
CA GLY A 80 0.96 11.05 -16.93
C GLY A 80 1.02 11.17 -15.40
N ILE A 81 1.03 10.04 -14.69
CA ILE A 81 1.23 9.95 -13.24
C ILE A 81 2.71 10.00 -12.95
N TRP A 82 3.12 10.84 -11.99
CA TRP A 82 4.49 10.81 -11.54
C TRP A 82 4.80 9.46 -10.87
N LEU A 83 5.82 8.79 -11.39
CA LEU A 83 6.34 7.54 -10.86
C LEU A 83 7.86 7.57 -10.91
N HIS A 84 8.51 7.26 -9.79
CA HIS A 84 9.95 7.18 -9.68
C HIS A 84 10.40 5.77 -9.35
N GLN A 85 11.26 5.19 -10.19
CA GLN A 85 11.89 3.90 -9.96
C GLN A 85 13.16 4.12 -9.14
N ASN A 86 12.97 4.42 -7.85
CA ASN A 86 14.05 4.82 -6.95
C ASN A 86 14.63 3.67 -6.12
N GLY A 87 13.98 2.51 -6.13
CA GLY A 87 14.35 1.39 -5.28
C GLY A 87 14.08 1.65 -3.80
N SER A 88 14.61 0.77 -2.96
CA SER A 88 14.56 0.88 -1.51
C SER A 88 15.91 0.58 -0.87
N LEU A 89 16.16 1.15 0.31
CA LEU A 89 17.34 0.91 1.10
C LEU A 89 16.95 0.61 2.54
N GLN A 90 17.12 -0.65 2.93
CA GLN A 90 16.93 -1.15 4.29
C GLN A 90 18.24 -0.99 5.06
N LEU A 91 18.29 -0.09 6.04
CA LEU A 91 19.48 0.21 6.85
C LEU A 91 19.58 -0.72 8.06
N ALA A 92 20.80 -1.11 8.43
CA ALA A 92 21.11 -1.86 9.64
C ALA A 92 22.12 -1.10 10.52
N HIS A 93 21.70 -0.73 11.73
CA HIS A 93 22.54 -0.05 12.72
C HIS A 93 22.97 -1.01 13.84
N HIS A 94 22.26 -2.10 14.07
CA HIS A 94 22.55 -3.12 15.07
C HIS A 94 22.98 -4.45 14.42
N GLN A 95 23.70 -5.30 15.17
CA GLN A 95 24.19 -6.56 14.64
C GLN A 95 23.07 -7.52 14.24
N ASP A 96 22.03 -7.62 15.06
CA ASP A 96 20.86 -8.46 14.78
C ASP A 96 20.11 -8.03 13.50
N GLU A 97 20.02 -6.73 13.23
CA GLU A 97 19.47 -6.21 11.97
C GLU A 97 20.33 -6.60 10.77
N TRP A 98 21.64 -6.46 10.93
CA TRP A 98 22.61 -6.83 9.90
C TRP A 98 22.63 -8.34 9.63
N ASP A 99 22.48 -9.16 10.66
CA ASP A 99 22.38 -10.62 10.53
C ASP A 99 21.15 -11.03 9.73
N VAL A 100 19.97 -10.40 9.98
CA VAL A 100 18.74 -10.64 9.20
C VAL A 100 18.94 -10.24 7.74
N ILE A 101 19.52 -9.08 7.46
CA ILE A 101 19.77 -8.62 6.09
C ILE A 101 20.71 -9.56 5.35
N ASN A 102 21.81 -10.01 5.99
CA ASN A 102 22.75 -10.95 5.36
C ASN A 102 22.13 -12.33 5.10
N GLU A 103 21.36 -12.85 6.07
CA GLU A 103 20.65 -14.11 5.89
C GLU A 103 19.65 -14.01 4.75
N PHE A 104 18.83 -12.95 4.74
CA PHE A 104 17.87 -12.70 3.67
C PHE A 104 18.56 -12.63 2.30
N TYR A 105 19.63 -11.85 2.19
CA TYR A 105 20.38 -11.72 0.94
C TYR A 105 20.94 -13.07 0.48
N SER A 106 21.57 -13.82 1.36
CA SER A 106 22.19 -15.11 1.02
C SER A 106 21.16 -16.15 0.56
N THR A 107 19.95 -16.08 1.10
CA THR A 107 18.87 -17.04 0.81
C THR A 107 18.06 -16.62 -0.43
N ASN A 108 17.85 -15.32 -0.64
CA ASN A 108 16.86 -14.82 -1.61
C ASN A 108 17.45 -14.10 -2.82
N SER A 109 18.78 -13.87 -2.89
CA SER A 109 19.39 -13.16 -4.02
C SER A 109 19.18 -13.84 -5.39
N HIS A 110 18.75 -15.10 -5.41
CA HIS A 110 18.46 -15.88 -6.62
C HIS A 110 16.95 -16.17 -6.80
N GLU A 111 16.11 -15.69 -5.89
CA GLU A 111 14.67 -15.99 -5.84
C GLU A 111 13.78 -14.90 -6.49
N GLY A 112 14.31 -14.19 -7.50
CA GLY A 112 13.57 -13.15 -8.23
C GLY A 112 13.71 -11.74 -7.64
N PHE A 113 14.38 -11.57 -6.50
CA PHE A 113 14.73 -10.26 -5.95
C PHE A 113 15.95 -9.66 -6.67
N GLN A 114 15.92 -8.35 -6.91
CA GLN A 114 17.08 -7.59 -7.44
C GLN A 114 17.69 -6.80 -6.28
N ILE A 115 18.48 -7.47 -5.46
CA ILE A 115 19.01 -6.96 -4.20
C ILE A 115 20.55 -7.01 -4.17
N GLU A 116 21.12 -6.07 -3.41
CA GLU A 116 22.57 -5.92 -3.20
C GLU A 116 22.84 -5.53 -1.75
N LEU A 117 23.86 -6.12 -1.13
CA LEU A 117 24.39 -5.65 0.14
C LEU A 117 25.30 -4.45 -0.11
N VAL A 118 25.06 -3.37 0.61
CA VAL A 118 25.85 -2.14 0.50
C VAL A 118 26.53 -1.79 1.82
N ALA A 119 27.80 -1.38 1.74
CA ALA A 119 28.54 -0.87 2.88
C ALA A 119 28.00 0.49 3.35
N ALA A 120 28.31 0.89 4.57
CA ALA A 120 27.83 2.11 5.19
C ALA A 120 28.09 3.37 4.34
N ASP A 121 29.31 3.52 3.78
CA ASP A 121 29.65 4.66 2.93
C ASP A 121 28.82 4.70 1.65
N LYS A 122 28.56 3.54 1.05
CA LYS A 122 27.71 3.43 -0.13
C LYS A 122 26.27 3.76 0.20
N ALA A 123 25.75 3.30 1.33
CA ALA A 123 24.41 3.64 1.82
C ALA A 123 24.24 5.16 1.99
N LYS A 124 25.23 5.85 2.59
CA LYS A 124 25.26 7.32 2.72
C LYS A 124 25.32 8.03 1.37
N GLN A 125 26.07 7.51 0.41
CA GLN A 125 26.11 8.06 -0.96
C GLN A 125 24.78 7.93 -1.69
N LEU A 126 24.09 6.78 -1.54
CA LEU A 126 22.80 6.53 -2.16
C LEU A 126 21.69 7.37 -1.54
N SER A 127 21.73 7.54 -0.23
CA SER A 127 20.77 8.34 0.52
C SER A 127 21.51 9.34 1.45
N PRO A 128 21.60 10.61 1.05
CA PRO A 128 22.30 11.63 1.82
C PRO A 128 21.73 11.88 3.22
N GLY A 129 20.47 11.50 3.46
CA GLY A 129 19.82 11.59 4.77
C GLY A 129 20.21 10.48 5.74
N THR A 130 20.91 9.42 5.30
CA THR A 130 21.30 8.31 6.18
C THR A 130 22.28 8.77 7.26
N LYS A 131 21.99 8.44 8.52
CA LYS A 131 22.93 8.61 9.63
C LYS A 131 23.93 7.47 9.64
N THR A 132 25.22 7.79 9.75
CA THR A 132 26.32 6.82 9.67
C THR A 132 26.80 6.30 11.02
N ALA A 133 26.43 6.98 12.12
CA ALA A 133 26.80 6.53 13.46
C ALA A 133 26.21 5.14 13.76
N GLY A 134 27.06 4.15 13.96
CA GLY A 134 26.66 2.74 14.18
C GLY A 134 26.18 1.99 12.95
N LEU A 135 26.08 2.63 11.79
CA LEU A 135 25.62 1.99 10.55
C LEU A 135 26.59 0.88 10.11
N LYS A 136 26.08 -0.32 9.98
CA LYS A 136 26.84 -1.51 9.50
C LYS A 136 26.80 -1.64 7.99
N GLY A 137 25.67 -1.24 7.38
CA GLY A 137 25.42 -1.33 5.96
C GLY A 137 23.92 -1.32 5.68
N GLY A 138 23.53 -1.81 4.52
CA GLY A 138 22.13 -1.91 4.13
C GLY A 138 21.88 -2.93 3.04
N LEU A 139 20.60 -3.23 2.81
CA LEU A 139 20.11 -3.98 1.66
C LEU A 139 19.47 -2.99 0.68
N LEU A 140 20.10 -2.84 -0.47
CA LEU A 140 19.53 -2.10 -1.60
C LEU A 140 18.68 -3.04 -2.43
N SER A 141 17.45 -2.64 -2.74
CA SER A 141 16.62 -3.29 -3.76
C SER A 141 16.33 -2.29 -4.86
N SER A 142 16.42 -2.70 -6.12
CA SER A 142 16.20 -1.85 -7.29
C SER A 142 14.79 -1.94 -7.88
N THR A 143 13.94 -2.79 -7.32
CA THR A 143 12.60 -3.05 -7.88
C THR A 143 11.53 -2.07 -7.43
N GLU A 144 11.70 -1.40 -6.31
CA GLU A 144 10.67 -0.55 -5.73
C GLU A 144 10.48 0.73 -6.52
N CYS A 145 9.24 1.21 -6.50
CA CYS A 145 8.85 2.47 -7.11
C CYS A 145 8.07 3.31 -6.10
N THR A 146 8.09 4.62 -6.32
CA THR A 146 7.28 5.58 -5.57
C THR A 146 6.37 6.34 -6.51
N VAL A 147 5.10 6.47 -6.16
CA VAL A 147 4.12 7.37 -6.79
C VAL A 147 3.63 8.39 -5.76
N ASP A 148 3.09 9.54 -6.20
CA ASP A 148 2.24 10.31 -5.30
C ASP A 148 0.84 9.66 -5.28
N PRO A 149 0.40 9.06 -4.16
CA PRO A 149 -0.87 8.33 -4.13
C PRO A 149 -2.08 9.25 -4.33
N ARG A 150 -1.99 10.53 -3.94
CA ARG A 150 -3.05 11.50 -4.15
C ARG A 150 -3.20 11.83 -5.63
N GLU A 151 -2.08 12.02 -6.33
CA GLU A 151 -2.05 12.23 -7.77
C GLU A 151 -2.51 10.98 -8.54
N ALA A 152 -1.95 9.82 -8.21
CA ALA A 152 -2.24 8.57 -8.89
C ALA A 152 -3.73 8.22 -8.86
N ILE A 153 -4.34 8.26 -7.67
CA ILE A 153 -5.76 7.92 -7.50
C ILE A 153 -6.68 8.98 -8.13
N SER A 154 -6.26 10.24 -8.23
CA SER A 154 -7.04 11.27 -8.92
C SER A 154 -6.97 11.17 -10.45
N LYS A 155 -5.85 10.73 -11.02
CA LYS A 155 -5.65 10.64 -12.47
C LYS A 155 -6.13 9.33 -13.10
N LEU A 156 -6.06 8.22 -12.35
CA LEU A 156 -6.47 6.90 -12.85
C LEU A 156 -7.90 6.86 -13.41
N PRO A 157 -8.93 7.44 -12.78
CA PRO A 157 -10.28 7.46 -13.34
C PRO A 157 -10.34 8.07 -14.73
N GLY A 158 -9.82 9.29 -14.91
CA GLY A 158 -9.82 9.97 -16.21
C GLY A 158 -9.02 9.22 -17.30
N TYR A 159 -7.95 8.52 -16.92
CA TYR A 159 -7.23 7.63 -17.81
C TYR A 159 -8.11 6.46 -18.27
N LEU A 160 -8.82 5.81 -17.34
CA LEU A 160 -9.71 4.68 -17.65
C LEU A 160 -10.90 5.11 -18.52
N GLU A 161 -11.49 6.27 -18.24
CA GLU A 161 -12.55 6.84 -19.08
C GLU A 161 -12.04 7.09 -20.50
N LYS A 162 -10.92 7.79 -20.62
CA LYS A 162 -10.39 8.22 -21.93
C LYS A 162 -9.92 7.06 -22.78
N LYS A 163 -9.19 6.10 -22.19
CA LYS A 163 -8.55 5.01 -22.93
C LYS A 163 -9.48 3.82 -23.17
N TYR A 164 -10.31 3.49 -22.20
CA TYR A 164 -11.11 2.26 -22.22
C TYR A 164 -12.62 2.50 -22.19
N GLY A 165 -13.07 3.74 -22.08
CA GLY A 165 -14.50 4.07 -22.02
C GLY A 165 -15.18 3.59 -20.73
N VAL A 166 -14.43 3.44 -19.64
CA VAL A 166 -15.00 3.10 -18.34
C VAL A 166 -15.92 4.23 -17.88
N GLU A 167 -17.15 3.92 -17.46
CA GLU A 167 -18.05 4.93 -16.91
C GLU A 167 -17.74 5.13 -15.42
N MET A 168 -17.37 6.37 -15.02
CA MET A 168 -17.12 6.74 -13.63
C MET A 168 -18.32 7.46 -13.05
N VAL A 169 -18.87 6.94 -11.94
CA VAL A 169 -20.06 7.47 -11.26
C VAL A 169 -19.66 7.84 -9.83
N PHE A 170 -19.24 9.09 -9.65
CA PHE A 170 -18.86 9.63 -8.35
C PHE A 170 -20.05 10.21 -7.57
N GLY A 171 -19.87 10.41 -6.25
CA GLY A 171 -20.88 10.98 -5.37
C GLY A 171 -22.13 10.09 -5.24
N THR A 172 -22.00 8.79 -5.50
CA THR A 172 -23.13 7.87 -5.59
C THR A 172 -22.93 6.66 -4.69
N VAL A 173 -23.80 6.52 -3.70
CA VAL A 173 -23.78 5.40 -2.77
C VAL A 173 -24.53 4.20 -3.37
N VAL A 174 -23.89 3.04 -3.40
CA VAL A 174 -24.54 1.75 -3.65
C VAL A 174 -25.23 1.35 -2.35
N THR A 175 -26.55 1.15 -2.40
CA THR A 175 -27.38 0.84 -1.22
C THR A 175 -27.65 -0.64 -1.06
N SER A 176 -27.76 -1.39 -2.17
CA SER A 176 -27.93 -2.84 -2.15
C SER A 176 -27.39 -3.50 -3.42
N ILE A 177 -27.07 -4.79 -3.29
CA ILE A 177 -26.69 -5.66 -4.41
C ILE A 177 -27.51 -6.93 -4.29
N GLU A 178 -28.31 -7.22 -5.31
CA GLU A 178 -29.16 -8.41 -5.36
C GLU A 178 -28.99 -9.09 -6.71
N LYS A 179 -28.52 -10.33 -6.72
CA LYS A 179 -28.21 -11.10 -7.94
C LYS A 179 -27.26 -10.31 -8.85
N ASP A 180 -27.73 -9.92 -10.03
CA ASP A 180 -27.03 -9.16 -11.07
C ASP A 180 -27.28 -7.65 -10.98
N GLN A 181 -27.98 -7.16 -9.94
CA GLN A 181 -28.41 -5.77 -9.81
C GLN A 181 -27.67 -5.04 -8.70
N VAL A 182 -27.27 -3.82 -9.00
CA VAL A 182 -26.67 -2.86 -8.06
C VAL A 182 -27.56 -1.65 -7.97
N ALA A 183 -28.13 -1.37 -6.81
CA ALA A 183 -29.04 -0.27 -6.60
C ALA A 183 -28.33 0.96 -6.00
N THR A 184 -28.66 2.12 -6.52
CA THR A 184 -28.35 3.44 -5.97
C THR A 184 -29.66 4.20 -5.71
N ALA A 185 -29.60 5.46 -5.26
CA ALA A 185 -30.81 6.25 -5.03
C ALA A 185 -31.70 6.40 -6.30
N ASP A 186 -31.08 6.61 -7.46
CA ASP A 186 -31.79 6.99 -8.68
C ASP A 186 -31.69 5.98 -9.81
N ILE A 187 -30.69 5.09 -9.78
CA ILE A 187 -30.34 4.20 -10.87
C ILE A 187 -30.17 2.78 -10.33
N THR A 188 -30.71 1.80 -11.05
CA THR A 188 -30.38 0.39 -10.90
C THR A 188 -29.50 -0.04 -12.06
N TRP A 189 -28.33 -0.59 -11.75
CA TRP A 189 -27.39 -1.14 -12.71
C TRP A 189 -27.53 -2.65 -12.78
N ARG A 190 -27.47 -3.21 -13.99
CA ARG A 190 -27.34 -4.67 -14.19
C ARG A 190 -25.94 -4.99 -14.68
N GLY A 191 -25.31 -6.01 -14.09
CA GLY A 191 -23.96 -6.44 -14.45
C GLY A 191 -23.80 -7.95 -14.42
N GLU A 192 -23.05 -8.50 -15.38
CA GLU A 192 -22.70 -9.93 -15.37
C GLU A 192 -21.79 -10.26 -14.20
N LYS A 193 -20.87 -9.33 -13.87
CA LYS A 193 -19.95 -9.43 -12.72
C LYS A 193 -19.94 -8.14 -11.92
N ILE A 194 -19.91 -8.30 -10.61
CA ILE A 194 -19.90 -7.19 -9.65
C ILE A 194 -18.74 -7.42 -8.69
N PHE A 195 -17.83 -6.45 -8.63
CA PHE A 195 -16.72 -6.45 -7.68
C PHE A 195 -16.95 -5.40 -6.60
N VAL A 196 -17.00 -5.84 -5.33
CA VAL A 196 -17.17 -4.96 -4.18
C VAL A 196 -15.80 -4.68 -3.55
N CYS A 197 -15.30 -3.45 -3.76
CA CYS A 197 -13.99 -2.98 -3.31
C CYS A 197 -14.18 -1.85 -2.28
N SER A 198 -14.93 -2.14 -1.21
CA SER A 198 -15.43 -1.15 -0.24
C SER A 198 -14.38 -0.59 0.73
N GLY A 199 -13.13 -1.07 0.68
CA GLY A 199 -12.08 -0.63 1.60
C GLY A 199 -12.45 -0.93 3.06
N ALA A 200 -12.34 0.07 3.94
CA ALA A 200 -12.63 -0.11 5.36
C ALA A 200 -14.13 -0.04 5.73
N ASP A 201 -15.02 0.03 4.75
CA ASP A 201 -16.47 -0.05 4.98
C ASP A 201 -16.91 -1.51 4.96
N PHE A 202 -17.16 -2.04 6.14
CA PHE A 202 -17.66 -3.41 6.36
C PHE A 202 -19.15 -3.42 6.69
N GLU A 203 -19.75 -2.24 6.85
CA GLU A 203 -21.07 -2.06 7.42
C GLU A 203 -22.15 -1.90 6.36
N THR A 204 -21.82 -1.32 5.19
CA THR A 204 -22.84 -0.95 4.18
C THR A 204 -23.26 -2.14 3.31
N LEU A 205 -22.30 -2.91 2.78
CA LEU A 205 -22.57 -4.02 1.87
C LEU A 205 -22.00 -5.32 2.44
N PHE A 206 -22.82 -6.37 2.50
CA PHE A 206 -22.44 -7.70 2.98
C PHE A 206 -21.86 -7.73 4.41
N PRO A 207 -22.44 -7.03 5.40
CA PRO A 207 -21.87 -6.93 6.75
C PRO A 207 -21.68 -8.30 7.43
N GLU A 208 -22.57 -9.25 7.19
CA GLU A 208 -22.46 -10.61 7.74
C GLU A 208 -21.23 -11.35 7.19
N THR A 209 -20.92 -11.18 5.87
CA THR A 209 -19.75 -11.80 5.26
C THR A 209 -18.45 -11.23 5.84
N PHE A 210 -18.39 -9.92 6.07
CA PHE A 210 -17.25 -9.30 6.74
C PHE A 210 -17.14 -9.75 8.20
N GLN A 211 -18.23 -9.78 8.94
CA GLN A 211 -18.23 -10.22 10.34
C GLN A 211 -17.73 -11.66 10.50
N GLN A 212 -18.13 -12.57 9.62
CA GLN A 212 -17.73 -13.98 9.65
C GLN A 212 -16.28 -14.21 9.19
N SER A 213 -15.67 -13.27 8.49
CA SER A 213 -14.34 -13.42 7.92
C SER A 213 -13.19 -13.29 8.90
N GLY A 214 -13.42 -12.63 10.04
CA GLY A 214 -12.38 -12.23 10.99
C GLY A 214 -11.56 -11.02 10.53
N ILE A 215 -11.97 -10.35 9.45
CA ILE A 215 -11.31 -9.12 8.98
C ILE A 215 -11.44 -8.00 10.02
N THR A 216 -10.39 -7.23 10.18
CA THR A 216 -10.36 -6.07 11.08
C THR A 216 -9.88 -4.83 10.33
N LYS A 217 -9.89 -3.69 11.00
CA LYS A 217 -9.34 -2.43 10.48
C LYS A 217 -7.99 -2.16 11.13
N CYS A 218 -7.08 -1.59 10.35
CA CYS A 218 -5.81 -1.06 10.85
C CYS A 218 -5.79 0.44 10.61
N LYS A 219 -5.56 1.22 11.68
CA LYS A 219 -5.31 2.65 11.61
C LYS A 219 -3.82 2.89 11.72
N LEU A 220 -3.28 3.72 10.84
CA LEU A 220 -1.89 4.17 10.85
C LEU A 220 -1.83 5.69 10.88
N GLN A 221 -0.89 6.24 11.65
CA GLN A 221 -0.60 7.67 11.65
C GLN A 221 0.60 7.96 10.76
N MET A 222 0.48 9.00 9.96
CA MET A 222 1.47 9.42 8.97
C MET A 222 1.68 10.94 9.00
N MET A 223 2.81 11.37 8.49
CA MET A 223 3.22 12.76 8.45
C MET A 223 3.86 13.11 7.11
N ARG A 224 3.85 14.41 6.78
CA ARG A 224 4.52 14.94 5.61
C ARG A 224 5.23 16.24 5.95
N THR A 225 6.49 16.36 5.48
CA THR A 225 7.26 17.60 5.60
C THR A 225 6.86 18.61 4.54
N GLY A 226 7.44 19.80 4.61
CA GLY A 226 7.52 20.70 3.46
C GLY A 226 8.43 20.16 2.34
N VAL A 227 8.47 20.91 1.24
CA VAL A 227 9.39 20.64 0.12
C VAL A 227 10.83 20.80 0.61
N GLN A 228 11.67 19.78 0.37
CA GLN A 228 13.07 19.86 0.77
C GLN A 228 13.82 20.92 -0.03
N PRO A 229 14.67 21.75 0.62
CA PRO A 229 15.39 22.83 -0.03
C PRO A 229 16.43 22.29 -1.05
N HIS A 230 16.86 23.18 -1.95
CA HIS A 230 17.93 22.91 -2.91
C HIS A 230 17.72 21.67 -3.81
N ALA A 231 16.44 21.31 -4.08
CA ALA A 231 16.09 20.11 -4.84
C ALA A 231 16.69 18.81 -4.25
N TRP A 232 16.91 18.79 -2.94
CA TRP A 232 17.45 17.64 -2.23
C TRP A 232 16.60 16.40 -2.43
N LYS A 233 17.26 15.26 -2.59
CA LYS A 233 16.61 13.96 -2.80
C LYS A 233 17.03 12.96 -1.74
N VAL A 234 16.05 12.19 -1.25
CA VAL A 234 16.31 11.10 -0.33
C VAL A 234 17.07 9.93 -0.98
N GLY A 235 16.95 9.80 -2.31
CA GLY A 235 17.42 8.64 -3.06
C GLY A 235 16.41 7.49 -3.03
N PRO A 236 16.84 6.25 -2.75
CA PRO A 236 15.93 5.13 -2.52
C PRO A 236 15.01 5.42 -1.34
N SER A 237 13.80 4.86 -1.35
CA SER A 237 12.94 4.89 -0.17
C SER A 237 13.62 4.18 0.99
N LEU A 238 13.62 4.80 2.18
CA LEU A 238 14.40 4.31 3.32
C LEU A 238 13.52 3.61 4.35
N CYS A 239 14.13 2.63 5.00
CA CYS A 239 13.62 2.01 6.22
C CYS A 239 14.79 1.45 7.05
N ALA A 240 14.50 1.04 8.29
CA ALA A 240 15.50 0.51 9.22
C ALA A 240 14.95 -0.66 10.04
N GLY A 241 15.72 -1.18 10.95
CA GLY A 241 15.58 -2.44 11.67
C GLY A 241 14.17 -2.95 11.98
N LEU A 242 13.29 -2.11 12.59
CA LEU A 242 11.91 -2.54 12.93
C LEU A 242 11.08 -2.93 11.71
N THR A 243 11.41 -2.42 10.53
CA THR A 243 10.74 -2.78 9.28
C THR A 243 10.96 -4.25 8.90
N LEU A 244 12.08 -4.85 9.31
CA LEU A 244 12.37 -6.27 9.13
C LEU A 244 11.39 -7.17 9.90
N LEU A 245 10.86 -6.70 11.03
CA LEU A 245 9.84 -7.41 11.81
C LEU A 245 8.44 -7.30 11.19
N HIS A 246 8.22 -6.30 10.35
CA HIS A 246 6.90 -6.02 9.78
C HIS A 246 6.61 -6.81 8.50
N TYR A 247 7.56 -6.87 7.59
CA TYR A 247 7.33 -7.47 6.27
C TYR A 247 7.51 -8.98 6.24
N GLY A 248 6.55 -9.65 5.61
CA GLY A 248 6.53 -11.12 5.47
C GLY A 248 7.72 -11.72 4.74
N ALA A 249 8.44 -10.94 3.93
CA ALA A 249 9.65 -11.37 3.23
C ALA A 249 10.73 -11.88 4.19
N PHE A 250 10.87 -11.29 5.38
CA PHE A 250 11.94 -11.59 6.34
C PHE A 250 11.54 -12.63 7.40
N LYS A 251 10.27 -13.05 7.43
CA LYS A 251 9.73 -13.89 8.51
C LYS A 251 10.42 -15.26 8.68
N ASP A 252 10.98 -15.79 7.61
CA ASP A 252 11.64 -17.11 7.60
C ASP A 252 13.15 -17.02 7.93
N CYS A 253 13.69 -15.81 8.17
CA CYS A 253 15.06 -15.63 8.62
C CYS A 253 15.24 -16.14 10.06
N LYS A 254 16.19 -17.04 10.25
CA LYS A 254 16.51 -17.66 11.56
C LYS A 254 17.10 -16.65 12.55
N SER A 255 17.69 -15.57 12.05
CA SER A 255 18.25 -14.46 12.84
C SER A 255 17.17 -13.49 13.34
N LEU A 256 15.96 -13.49 12.76
CA LEU A 256 14.89 -12.57 13.12
C LEU A 256 14.47 -12.57 14.60
N PRO A 257 14.45 -13.72 15.33
CA PRO A 257 14.10 -13.75 16.76
C PRO A 257 15.02 -12.93 17.66
N ALA A 258 16.30 -12.77 17.33
CA ALA A 258 17.23 -11.95 18.10
C ALA A 258 16.84 -10.46 18.02
N LEU A 259 16.55 -9.97 16.82
CA LEU A 259 16.01 -8.61 16.60
C LEU A 259 14.68 -8.41 17.32
N GLN A 260 13.76 -9.38 17.26
CA GLN A 260 12.47 -9.31 17.94
C GLN A 260 12.64 -9.18 19.46
N THR A 261 13.55 -9.98 20.06
CA THR A 261 13.83 -9.93 21.49
C THR A 261 14.39 -8.57 21.90
N ARG A 262 15.37 -8.00 21.17
CA ARG A 262 15.89 -6.67 21.42
C ARG A 262 14.82 -5.60 21.28
N ALA A 263 14.01 -5.66 20.23
CA ALA A 263 12.93 -4.70 20.02
C ALA A 263 11.91 -4.70 21.16
N GLN A 264 11.53 -5.87 21.65
CA GLN A 264 10.61 -6.02 22.81
C GLN A 264 11.21 -5.49 24.11
N THR A 265 12.54 -5.63 24.30
CA THR A 265 13.24 -5.21 25.52
C THR A 265 13.55 -3.71 25.52
N ASP A 266 14.11 -3.20 24.41
CA ASP A 266 14.66 -1.86 24.34
C ASP A 266 13.66 -0.82 23.80
N MET A 267 12.63 -1.27 23.06
CA MET A 267 11.70 -0.39 22.35
C MET A 267 10.22 -0.83 22.55
N PRO A 268 9.78 -1.13 23.80
CA PRO A 268 8.45 -1.69 24.05
C PRO A 268 7.31 -0.78 23.58
N ASP A 269 7.47 0.54 23.65
CA ASP A 269 6.45 1.49 23.18
C ASP A 269 6.32 1.51 21.66
N LEU A 270 7.41 1.32 20.91
CA LEU A 270 7.37 1.19 19.46
C LEU A 270 6.64 -0.12 19.05
N ILE A 271 6.93 -1.21 19.76
CA ILE A 271 6.26 -2.50 19.52
C ILE A 271 4.78 -2.43 19.87
N LYS A 272 4.43 -1.79 21.00
CA LYS A 272 3.03 -1.57 21.43
C LYS A 272 2.19 -0.90 20.35
N TRP A 273 2.72 0.10 19.68
CA TRP A 273 2.03 0.85 18.64
C TRP A 273 2.31 0.33 17.21
N GLY A 274 2.99 -0.82 17.09
CA GLY A 274 3.35 -1.41 15.80
C GLY A 274 4.16 -0.46 14.91
N ILE A 275 5.00 0.37 15.52
CA ILE A 275 5.79 1.39 14.80
C ILE A 275 6.94 0.71 14.07
N HIS A 276 6.97 0.89 12.77
CA HIS A 276 8.16 0.74 11.92
C HIS A 276 8.18 1.92 10.95
N VAL A 277 9.34 2.50 10.69
CA VAL A 277 9.38 3.77 9.99
C VAL A 277 9.96 3.64 8.59
N LEU A 278 9.20 4.17 7.64
CA LEU A 278 9.59 4.34 6.25
C LEU A 278 9.70 5.84 5.92
N VAL A 279 10.58 6.15 4.97
CA VAL A 279 10.72 7.48 4.36
C VAL A 279 10.57 7.33 2.86
N SER A 280 9.59 7.99 2.27
CA SER A 280 9.48 8.18 0.83
C SER A 280 9.50 9.67 0.48
N GLN A 281 9.79 10.01 -0.78
CA GLN A 281 9.73 11.38 -1.27
C GLN A 281 8.88 11.44 -2.52
N ASN A 282 7.88 12.34 -2.52
CA ASN A 282 7.00 12.52 -3.67
C ASN A 282 7.62 13.42 -4.77
N GLY A 283 6.91 13.59 -5.88
CA GLY A 283 7.34 14.38 -7.02
C GLY A 283 7.59 15.85 -6.71
N ASN A 284 6.93 16.40 -5.68
CA ASN A 284 7.09 17.77 -5.22
C ASN A 284 8.33 17.95 -4.32
N GLY A 285 8.97 16.86 -3.89
CA GLY A 285 10.13 16.90 -3.01
C GLY A 285 9.78 16.91 -1.51
N GLU A 286 8.53 16.63 -1.16
CA GLU A 286 8.07 16.48 0.23
C GLU A 286 8.37 15.06 0.72
N LEU A 287 8.79 14.92 1.99
CA LEU A 287 8.99 13.60 2.59
C LEU A 287 7.70 13.11 3.22
N VAL A 288 7.34 11.87 2.96
CA VAL A 288 6.25 11.15 3.62
C VAL A 288 6.85 10.18 4.62
N LEU A 289 6.44 10.31 5.87
CA LEU A 289 7.03 9.66 7.04
C LEU A 289 5.97 8.88 7.81
N GLY A 290 6.31 7.76 8.37
CA GLY A 290 5.43 6.94 9.22
C GLY A 290 5.94 5.51 9.26
N ASP A 291 5.19 4.60 9.83
CA ASP A 291 3.85 4.69 10.37
C ASP A 291 3.69 3.92 11.70
N SER A 292 2.50 3.94 12.24
CA SER A 292 2.04 3.15 13.39
C SER A 292 0.93 2.19 12.98
N HIS A 293 0.57 1.22 13.83
CA HIS A 293 -0.48 0.26 13.55
C HIS A 293 -1.36 0.02 14.79
N GLU A 294 -2.59 0.52 14.72
CA GLU A 294 -3.64 0.27 15.72
C GLU A 294 -4.72 -0.62 15.09
N TYR A 295 -5.06 -1.74 15.72
CA TYR A 295 -5.99 -2.73 15.18
C TYR A 295 -7.31 -2.74 15.94
N GLY A 296 -8.41 -2.91 15.23
CA GLY A 296 -9.75 -3.06 15.81
C GLY A 296 -10.86 -2.74 14.82
N LEU A 297 -12.08 -3.15 15.12
CA LEU A 297 -13.26 -2.79 14.32
C LEU A 297 -13.71 -1.35 14.60
N SER A 298 -13.53 -0.91 15.87
CA SER A 298 -13.84 0.46 16.32
C SER A 298 -12.54 1.16 16.71
N LEU A 299 -12.01 1.97 15.80
CA LEU A 299 -10.78 2.70 15.98
C LEU A 299 -11.06 4.14 16.44
N SER A 300 -10.19 4.68 17.31
CA SER A 300 -10.30 6.08 17.73
C SER A 300 -10.21 7.01 16.51
N PRO A 301 -11.13 7.97 16.34
CA PRO A 301 -11.00 8.98 15.29
C PRO A 301 -9.92 10.03 15.59
N PHE A 302 -9.40 10.06 16.80
CA PHE A 302 -8.37 11.00 17.25
C PHE A 302 -6.98 10.42 17.05
N ASP A 303 -6.07 11.25 16.57
CA ASP A 303 -4.66 10.91 16.45
C ASP A 303 -3.92 11.27 17.73
N ARG A 304 -2.99 10.38 18.15
CA ARG A 304 -2.19 10.57 19.36
C ARG A 304 -0.86 11.23 18.98
N GLU A 305 -0.57 12.39 19.55
CA GLU A 305 0.71 13.05 19.33
C GLU A 305 1.89 12.24 19.90
N GLU A 306 1.65 11.46 20.96
CA GLU A 306 2.62 10.49 21.48
C GLU A 306 3.16 9.55 20.38
N ILE A 307 2.27 9.02 19.53
CA ILE A 307 2.65 8.13 18.41
C ILE A 307 3.49 8.87 17.38
N ASN A 308 3.12 10.11 17.04
CA ASN A 308 3.89 10.93 16.11
C ASN A 308 5.29 11.21 16.66
N GLN A 309 5.40 11.49 17.95
CA GLN A 309 6.70 11.71 18.62
C GLN A 309 7.57 10.45 18.63
N LEU A 310 6.98 9.29 18.90
CA LEU A 310 7.67 8.00 18.83
C LEU A 310 8.19 7.70 17.41
N ILE A 311 7.37 7.94 16.38
CA ILE A 311 7.78 7.80 14.97
C ILE A 311 8.97 8.72 14.67
N MET A 312 8.88 10.01 15.03
CA MET A 312 9.95 10.97 14.78
C MET A 312 11.22 10.67 15.58
N SER A 313 11.08 10.21 16.81
CA SER A 313 12.21 9.80 17.64
C SER A 313 12.96 8.60 17.03
N TYR A 314 12.22 7.56 16.62
CA TYR A 314 12.82 6.40 15.97
C TYR A 314 13.42 6.77 14.61
N LEU A 315 12.72 7.56 13.78
CA LEU A 315 13.26 8.08 12.52
C LEU A 315 14.62 8.78 12.75
N GLY A 316 14.71 9.63 13.77
CA GLY A 316 15.93 10.35 14.12
C GLY A 316 17.13 9.47 14.52
N THR A 317 16.95 8.17 14.71
CA THR A 317 18.07 7.24 14.96
C THR A 317 18.83 6.87 13.70
N PHE A 318 18.18 6.88 12.53
CA PHE A 318 18.79 6.42 11.28
C PHE A 318 18.74 7.43 10.12
N PHE A 319 17.93 8.48 10.26
CA PHE A 319 17.68 9.43 9.18
C PHE A 319 17.64 10.89 9.66
N GLU A 320 18.07 11.81 8.78
CA GLU A 320 17.90 13.25 8.91
C GLU A 320 17.78 13.89 7.52
N ALA A 321 17.05 14.98 7.43
CA ALA A 321 16.94 15.79 6.21
C ALA A 321 17.19 17.27 6.52
N HIS A 322 17.29 18.10 5.49
CA HIS A 322 17.51 19.53 5.66
C HIS A 322 16.36 20.23 6.39
N ASP A 323 15.12 19.80 6.12
CA ASP A 323 13.94 20.30 6.78
C ASP A 323 13.04 19.14 7.24
N MET A 324 12.90 19.03 8.56
CA MET A 324 12.06 18.02 9.22
C MET A 324 10.76 18.62 9.78
N ALA A 325 10.45 19.90 9.45
CA ALA A 325 9.20 20.52 9.88
C ALA A 325 7.99 19.80 9.26
N ILE A 326 7.06 19.39 10.10
CA ILE A 326 5.87 18.66 9.67
C ILE A 326 4.79 19.63 9.26
N ASN A 327 4.38 19.58 7.98
CA ASN A 327 3.32 20.41 7.42
C ASN A 327 1.94 19.75 7.49
N GLU A 328 1.89 18.42 7.42
CA GLU A 328 0.63 17.67 7.50
C GLU A 328 0.76 16.43 8.38
N ARG A 329 -0.31 16.13 9.13
CA ARG A 329 -0.54 14.87 9.80
C ARG A 329 -1.89 14.31 9.37
N TRP A 330 -1.98 13.00 9.21
CA TRP A 330 -3.25 12.32 8.91
C TRP A 330 -3.18 10.87 9.39
N HIS A 331 -4.33 10.22 9.42
CA HIS A 331 -4.38 8.78 9.55
C HIS A 331 -5.01 8.13 8.31
N GLY A 332 -4.55 6.94 8.00
CA GLY A 332 -5.18 6.02 7.07
C GLY A 332 -5.86 4.88 7.83
N VAL A 333 -6.95 4.35 7.26
CA VAL A 333 -7.59 3.13 7.78
C VAL A 333 -7.74 2.16 6.62
N TYR A 334 -7.18 0.97 6.78
CA TYR A 334 -7.29 -0.09 5.79
C TYR A 334 -7.75 -1.42 6.41
N PRO A 335 -8.39 -2.29 5.60
CA PRO A 335 -8.79 -3.62 6.04
C PRO A 335 -7.57 -4.53 6.20
N LYS A 336 -7.56 -5.33 7.27
CA LYS A 336 -6.52 -6.31 7.60
C LYS A 336 -7.13 -7.65 7.95
N LEU A 337 -6.64 -8.70 7.31
CA LEU A 337 -6.96 -10.08 7.67
C LEU A 337 -5.67 -10.76 8.14
N GLU A 338 -5.68 -11.24 9.38
CA GLU A 338 -4.50 -11.87 9.95
C GLU A 338 -4.15 -13.16 9.21
N GLY A 339 -2.85 -13.36 8.96
CA GLY A 339 -2.35 -14.55 8.27
C GLY A 339 -2.71 -14.65 6.79
N LYS A 340 -3.38 -13.62 6.20
CA LYS A 340 -3.73 -13.58 4.79
C LYS A 340 -3.30 -12.25 4.16
N THR A 341 -3.07 -12.30 2.85
CA THR A 341 -2.65 -11.14 2.05
C THR A 341 -3.82 -10.40 1.43
N GLU A 342 -4.96 -11.07 1.27
CA GLU A 342 -6.21 -10.50 0.74
C GLU A 342 -7.43 -11.20 1.31
N PHE A 343 -8.57 -10.53 1.18
CA PHE A 343 -9.90 -11.09 1.39
C PHE A 343 -10.68 -11.09 0.09
N VAL A 344 -10.84 -12.28 -0.49
CA VAL A 344 -11.65 -12.50 -1.69
C VAL A 344 -12.77 -13.46 -1.32
N ALA A 345 -14.03 -13.00 -1.43
CA ALA A 345 -15.21 -13.80 -1.11
C ALA A 345 -16.24 -13.73 -2.25
N ARG A 346 -16.54 -14.87 -2.85
CA ARG A 346 -17.65 -14.99 -3.81
C ARG A 346 -18.95 -15.14 -3.04
N VAL A 347 -19.75 -14.07 -3.02
CA VAL A 347 -21.02 -14.03 -2.27
C VAL A 347 -22.23 -14.45 -3.12
N SER A 348 -22.08 -14.43 -4.45
CA SER A 348 -23.05 -14.98 -5.41
C SER A 348 -22.35 -15.34 -6.72
N ASP A 349 -23.11 -15.84 -7.70
CA ASP A 349 -22.57 -16.10 -9.06
C ASP A 349 -22.11 -14.83 -9.77
N HIS A 350 -22.68 -13.70 -9.41
CA HIS A 350 -22.37 -12.40 -10.01
C HIS A 350 -21.39 -11.58 -9.16
N THR A 351 -21.43 -11.72 -7.83
CA THR A 351 -20.77 -10.78 -6.90
C THR A 351 -19.59 -11.40 -6.18
N THR A 352 -18.45 -10.72 -6.25
CA THR A 352 -17.23 -11.03 -5.51
C THR A 352 -16.77 -9.82 -4.71
N ILE A 353 -16.53 -9.99 -3.42
CA ILE A 353 -15.85 -9.00 -2.58
C ILE A 353 -14.36 -9.14 -2.80
N VAL A 354 -13.67 -8.03 -3.09
CA VAL A 354 -12.21 -7.96 -3.23
C VAL A 354 -11.69 -6.90 -2.28
N ASN A 355 -11.06 -7.35 -1.20
CA ASN A 355 -10.70 -6.47 -0.09
C ASN A 355 -9.47 -7.01 0.67
N GLY A 356 -9.08 -6.38 1.77
CA GLY A 356 -8.15 -6.91 2.76
C GLY A 356 -6.69 -7.03 2.32
N LEU A 357 -6.25 -6.26 1.29
CA LEU A 357 -4.84 -6.29 0.86
C LEU A 357 -3.90 -5.67 1.88
N SER A 358 -4.39 -5.37 3.08
CA SER A 358 -3.60 -4.80 4.17
C SER A 358 -2.86 -3.52 3.73
N GLY A 359 -1.66 -3.28 4.20
CA GLY A 359 -0.79 -2.18 3.77
C GLY A 359 -0.22 -2.34 2.35
N ALA A 360 -0.46 -3.48 1.68
CA ALA A 360 0.12 -3.78 0.37
C ALA A 360 -0.80 -3.43 -0.82
N GLY A 361 -1.84 -2.63 -0.63
CA GLY A 361 -2.80 -2.29 -1.69
C GLY A 361 -2.15 -1.71 -2.94
N MET A 362 -1.25 -0.74 -2.81
CA MET A 362 -0.52 -0.15 -3.95
C MET A 362 0.36 -1.17 -4.66
N THR A 363 0.94 -2.10 -3.91
CA THR A 363 1.85 -3.13 -4.42
C THR A 363 1.13 -4.27 -5.14
N LEU A 364 -0.03 -4.73 -4.63
CA LEU A 364 -0.62 -6.00 -5.06
C LEU A 364 -1.87 -5.86 -5.92
N SER A 365 -2.55 -4.69 -5.92
CA SER A 365 -3.90 -4.56 -6.51
C SER A 365 -3.97 -4.91 -7.99
N PHE A 366 -3.04 -4.43 -8.82
CA PHE A 366 -3.07 -4.75 -10.25
C PHE A 366 -2.82 -6.24 -10.52
N GLY A 367 -1.84 -6.85 -9.83
CA GLY A 367 -1.57 -8.28 -10.00
C GLY A 367 -2.73 -9.16 -9.53
N LEU A 368 -3.36 -8.82 -8.40
CA LEU A 368 -4.56 -9.52 -7.93
C LEU A 368 -5.74 -9.35 -8.88
N ALA A 369 -5.95 -8.13 -9.38
CA ALA A 369 -7.02 -7.86 -10.33
C ALA A 369 -6.83 -8.61 -11.65
N GLU A 370 -5.58 -8.72 -12.14
CA GLU A 370 -5.25 -9.55 -13.30
C GLU A 370 -5.70 -11.01 -13.08
N GLU A 371 -5.32 -11.60 -11.94
CA GLU A 371 -5.68 -12.99 -11.58
C GLU A 371 -7.20 -13.18 -11.51
N LEU A 372 -7.91 -12.31 -10.79
CA LEU A 372 -9.36 -12.42 -10.60
C LEU A 372 -10.17 -12.16 -11.87
N THR A 373 -9.67 -11.33 -12.77
CA THR A 373 -10.36 -11.06 -14.04
C THR A 373 -10.03 -12.07 -15.14
N ASN A 374 -9.05 -12.96 -14.97
CA ASN A 374 -8.75 -14.02 -15.94
C ASN A 374 -9.89 -15.03 -16.12
N ILE A 375 -10.85 -15.04 -15.24
CA ILE A 375 -12.06 -15.88 -15.31
C ILE A 375 -13.29 -15.17 -15.92
N LEU A 376 -13.12 -13.93 -16.43
CA LEU A 376 -14.20 -13.13 -17.05
C LEU A 376 -14.47 -13.53 -18.53
#